data_9febdb623ec75adf80656488073e9ee9
#
_entry.id   9febdb623ec75adf80656488073e9ee9
#
_cell.length_a   1.000
_cell.length_b   1.000
_cell.length_c   1.000
_cell.angle_alpha   90.00
_cell.angle_beta   90.00
_cell.angle_gamma   90.00
#
_symmetry.space_group_name_H-M   'P 1'
#
loop_
_entity.id
_entity.type
_entity.pdbx_description
1 polymer ?
#
loop_
_entity_poly.entity_id
_entity_poly.type
_entity_poly.pdbx_seq_one_letter_code
_entity_poly.pdbx_strand_id
1 'polypeptide(L)'
;MNLKFKNTPKILGLDISTKCIGFALFDLTGSNLLELTHFSPKVKPQPVDKIEEMIKKADAFKKHLINYKDLGISRIIIEEPLLNSNNVYTVSTLLRYNTLILKACYDELGILPTFISTYNSRKFAFPGLVGPNAKGRNVLFGGYPKDIDKKQVIWDNVNAVCPDIKWLYGKKGNLKKENFDMADAATCVIGYVNMIKLEGDKPPVNKFKKKSKIVDEDSI
;
A
#
# COMPACT_ATOMS: atom_id res chain seq x y z
N MET A 1 16.36 11.93 -17.47
CA MET A 1 15.91 10.54 -17.24
C MET A 1 16.35 9.69 -18.43
N ASN A 2 17.17 8.68 -18.20
CA ASN A 2 17.86 7.93 -19.28
C ASN A 2 16.82 7.12 -20.09
N LEU A 3 16.76 7.27 -21.41
CA LEU A 3 15.82 6.62 -22.33
C LEU A 3 15.79 5.07 -22.22
N LYS A 4 16.85 4.45 -21.72
CA LYS A 4 16.95 3.00 -21.50
C LYS A 4 15.96 2.44 -20.44
N PHE A 5 15.45 3.26 -19.53
CA PHE A 5 14.53 2.82 -18.47
C PHE A 5 13.06 2.97 -18.80
N LYS A 6 12.69 3.59 -19.93
CA LYS A 6 11.29 3.85 -20.26
C LYS A 6 10.46 2.58 -20.51
N ASN A 7 11.06 1.53 -21.06
CA ASN A 7 10.35 0.33 -21.52
C ASN A 7 10.53 -0.92 -20.63
N THR A 8 11.30 -0.85 -19.55
CA THR A 8 11.40 -1.99 -18.63
C THR A 8 10.19 -2.02 -17.72
N PRO A 9 9.58 -3.21 -17.53
CA PRO A 9 8.43 -3.36 -16.63
C PRO A 9 8.77 -2.92 -15.20
N LYS A 10 7.82 -2.23 -14.56
CA LYS A 10 7.97 -1.69 -13.20
C LYS A 10 6.80 -2.06 -12.32
N ILE A 11 7.01 -1.99 -11.03
CA ILE A 11 5.99 -2.20 -10.00
C ILE A 11 5.78 -0.89 -9.25
N LEU A 12 4.52 -0.47 -9.14
CA LEU A 12 4.11 0.68 -8.34
C LEU A 12 3.47 0.21 -7.04
N GLY A 13 4.04 0.59 -5.91
CA GLY A 13 3.44 0.42 -4.58
C GLY A 13 2.66 1.66 -4.17
N LEU A 14 1.50 1.44 -3.55
CA LEU A 14 0.67 2.51 -3.00
C LEU A 14 0.26 2.16 -1.57
N ASP A 15 0.47 3.10 -0.65
CA ASP A 15 -0.20 3.13 0.65
C ASP A 15 -1.25 4.24 0.65
N ILE A 16 -2.53 3.86 0.79
CA ILE A 16 -3.66 4.75 0.56
C ILE A 16 -4.28 5.20 1.88
N SER A 17 -4.16 6.48 2.16
CA SER A 17 -4.96 7.15 3.19
C SER A 17 -5.76 8.32 2.60
N THR A 18 -6.79 8.78 3.31
CA THR A 18 -7.60 9.92 2.86
C THR A 18 -6.86 11.27 2.91
N LYS A 19 -5.67 11.32 3.50
CA LYS A 19 -4.86 12.53 3.65
C LYS A 19 -3.62 12.52 2.78
N CYS A 20 -3.02 11.35 2.62
CA CYS A 20 -1.77 11.16 1.90
C CYS A 20 -1.79 9.80 1.21
N ILE A 21 -1.21 9.71 0.04
CA ILE A 21 -0.97 8.45 -0.66
C ILE A 21 0.53 8.36 -0.86
N GLY A 22 1.16 7.33 -0.28
CA GLY A 22 2.55 7.00 -0.53
C GLY A 22 2.72 6.32 -1.89
N PHE A 23 3.78 6.65 -2.60
CA PHE A 23 4.15 6.08 -3.89
C PHE A 23 5.56 5.53 -3.84
N ALA A 24 5.73 4.28 -4.27
CA ALA A 24 7.03 3.64 -4.41
C ALA A 24 7.11 2.94 -5.76
N LEU A 25 7.96 3.44 -6.67
CA LEU A 25 8.18 2.84 -7.98
C LEU A 25 9.46 2.02 -7.95
N PHE A 26 9.36 0.74 -8.26
CA PHE A 26 10.48 -0.19 -8.33
C PHE A 26 10.63 -0.76 -9.73
N ASP A 27 11.82 -1.30 -10.02
CA ASP A 27 11.99 -2.23 -11.13
C ASP A 27 11.16 -3.52 -10.89
N LEU A 28 11.03 -4.35 -11.90
CA LEU A 28 10.24 -5.59 -11.79
C LEU A 28 10.79 -6.58 -10.76
N THR A 29 12.08 -6.50 -10.44
CA THR A 29 12.72 -7.39 -9.46
C THR A 29 12.41 -6.99 -8.02
N GLY A 30 11.91 -5.77 -7.80
CA GLY A 30 11.69 -5.17 -6.48
C GLY A 30 12.98 -4.85 -5.72
N SER A 31 14.13 -4.88 -6.41
CA SER A 31 15.44 -4.65 -5.80
C SER A 31 15.90 -3.20 -5.93
N ASN A 32 15.49 -2.52 -7.01
CA ASN A 32 15.90 -1.15 -7.26
C ASN A 32 14.70 -0.20 -7.12
N LEU A 33 14.75 0.63 -6.11
CA LEU A 33 13.81 1.74 -5.95
C LEU A 33 14.17 2.85 -6.94
N LEU A 34 13.23 3.19 -7.81
CA LEU A 34 13.38 4.20 -8.86
C LEU A 34 12.84 5.56 -8.44
N GLU A 35 11.75 5.56 -7.69
CA GLU A 35 11.10 6.76 -7.17
C GLU A 35 10.39 6.44 -5.86
N LEU A 36 10.53 7.33 -4.87
CA LEU A 36 9.75 7.31 -3.64
C LEU A 36 9.20 8.71 -3.39
N THR A 37 7.89 8.83 -3.37
CA THR A 37 7.22 10.12 -3.22
C THR A 37 5.85 9.96 -2.55
N HIS A 38 5.13 11.06 -2.41
CA HIS A 38 3.79 11.04 -1.87
C HIS A 38 2.89 12.02 -2.64
N PHE A 39 1.61 11.78 -2.55
CA PHE A 39 0.57 12.66 -3.06
C PHE A 39 -0.43 13.00 -1.96
N SER A 40 -0.55 14.29 -1.63
CA SER A 40 -1.50 14.79 -0.62
C SER A 40 -2.55 15.63 -1.33
N PRO A 41 -3.71 15.04 -1.69
CA PRO A 41 -4.74 15.74 -2.45
C PRO A 41 -5.35 16.88 -1.64
N LYS A 42 -5.24 18.09 -2.17
CA LYS A 42 -5.88 19.29 -1.60
C LYS A 42 -7.10 19.63 -2.43
N VAL A 43 -8.25 19.72 -1.79
CA VAL A 43 -9.50 20.09 -2.43
C VAL A 43 -9.92 21.51 -2.01
N LYS A 44 -10.11 22.36 -2.99
CA LYS A 44 -10.62 23.73 -2.82
C LYS A 44 -11.67 24.02 -3.89
N PRO A 45 -12.78 24.72 -3.59
CA PRO A 45 -13.22 25.12 -2.24
C PRO A 45 -13.50 23.90 -1.35
N GLN A 46 -13.64 24.12 -0.04
CA GLN A 46 -13.92 23.04 0.92
C GLN A 46 -15.24 22.35 0.52
N PRO A 47 -15.25 21.02 0.37
CA PRO A 47 -16.46 20.28 0.03
C PRO A 47 -17.54 20.35 1.12
N VAL A 48 -18.80 20.24 0.71
CA VAL A 48 -19.95 20.30 1.61
C VAL A 48 -20.06 19.02 2.42
N ASP A 49 -19.72 17.87 1.83
CA ASP A 49 -19.79 16.58 2.48
C ASP A 49 -18.54 15.71 2.24
N LYS A 50 -18.46 14.60 3.00
CA LYS A 50 -17.32 13.67 2.95
C LYS A 50 -17.25 12.86 1.66
N ILE A 51 -18.37 12.59 1.01
CA ILE A 51 -18.41 11.80 -0.22
C ILE A 51 -17.88 12.67 -1.35
N GLU A 52 -18.36 13.92 -1.43
CA GLU A 52 -17.85 14.90 -2.39
C GLU A 52 -16.34 15.12 -2.22
N GLU A 53 -15.87 15.22 -0.95
CA GLU A 53 -14.43 15.33 -0.66
C GLU A 53 -13.64 14.15 -1.21
N MET A 54 -14.12 12.92 -1.00
CA MET A 54 -13.46 11.70 -1.47
C MET A 54 -13.42 11.64 -3.00
N ILE A 55 -14.51 11.98 -3.67
CA ILE A 55 -14.59 12.03 -5.15
C ILE A 55 -13.57 13.02 -5.69
N LYS A 56 -13.58 14.26 -5.20
CA LYS A 56 -12.64 15.31 -5.63
C LYS A 56 -11.18 14.93 -5.39
N LYS A 57 -10.88 14.25 -4.27
CA LYS A 57 -9.54 13.74 -3.99
C LYS A 57 -9.15 12.61 -4.95
N ALA A 58 -10.07 11.71 -5.27
CA ALA A 58 -9.83 10.65 -6.24
C ALA A 58 -9.61 11.20 -7.66
N ASP A 59 -10.35 12.23 -8.05
CA ASP A 59 -10.14 12.92 -9.33
C ASP A 59 -8.77 13.62 -9.39
N ALA A 60 -8.34 14.23 -8.27
CA ALA A 60 -7.01 14.81 -8.18
C ALA A 60 -5.91 13.75 -8.28
N PHE A 61 -6.11 12.59 -7.64
CA PHE A 61 -5.21 11.45 -7.75
C PHE A 61 -5.17 10.89 -9.18
N LYS A 62 -6.33 10.75 -9.83
CA LYS A 62 -6.45 10.33 -11.22
C LYS A 62 -5.60 11.21 -12.14
N LYS A 63 -5.70 12.53 -11.99
CA LYS A 63 -4.86 13.49 -12.73
C LYS A 63 -3.37 13.31 -12.43
N HIS A 64 -3.01 13.01 -11.19
CA HIS A 64 -1.62 12.74 -10.80
C HIS A 64 -1.06 11.48 -11.46
N LEU A 65 -1.88 10.43 -11.62
CA LEU A 65 -1.49 9.18 -12.27
C LEU A 65 -1.09 9.32 -13.73
N ILE A 66 -1.52 10.38 -14.42
CA ILE A 66 -1.12 10.66 -15.82
C ILE A 66 0.41 10.73 -15.94
N ASN A 67 1.10 11.22 -14.91
CA ASN A 67 2.57 11.28 -14.89
C ASN A 67 3.24 9.90 -14.90
N TYR A 68 2.49 8.85 -14.60
CA TYR A 68 2.97 7.47 -14.53
C TYR A 68 2.60 6.62 -15.75
N LYS A 69 1.78 7.16 -16.67
CA LYS A 69 1.21 6.41 -17.80
C LYS A 69 2.27 5.79 -18.72
N ASP A 70 3.35 6.54 -18.99
CA ASP A 70 4.39 6.13 -19.92
C ASP A 70 5.64 5.53 -19.23
N LEU A 71 5.53 5.19 -17.93
CA LEU A 71 6.67 4.67 -17.18
C LEU A 71 6.84 3.15 -17.30
N GLY A 72 5.95 2.43 -18.03
CA GLY A 72 6.03 0.98 -18.17
C GLY A 72 5.62 0.24 -16.90
N ILE A 73 4.67 0.77 -16.13
CA ILE A 73 4.13 0.08 -14.97
C ILE A 73 3.40 -1.18 -15.47
N SER A 74 3.75 -2.34 -14.91
CA SER A 74 3.14 -3.62 -15.22
C SER A 74 2.30 -4.18 -14.07
N ARG A 75 2.54 -3.72 -12.85
CA ARG A 75 1.79 -4.12 -11.64
C ARG A 75 1.63 -2.94 -10.69
N ILE A 76 0.50 -2.92 -10.00
CA ILE A 76 0.24 -1.97 -8.91
C ILE A 76 -0.07 -2.79 -7.67
N ILE A 77 0.64 -2.53 -6.57
CA ILE A 77 0.47 -3.22 -5.28
C ILE A 77 -0.06 -2.20 -4.28
N ILE A 78 -1.15 -2.56 -3.61
CA ILE A 78 -1.80 -1.70 -2.61
C ILE A 78 -1.85 -2.43 -1.27
N GLU A 79 -1.55 -1.74 -0.17
CA GLU A 79 -1.79 -2.28 1.16
C GLU A 79 -3.30 -2.45 1.39
N GLU A 80 -3.70 -3.67 1.79
CA GLU A 80 -5.11 -3.97 2.09
C GLU A 80 -5.58 -3.14 3.30
N PRO A 81 -6.68 -2.40 3.19
CA PRO A 81 -7.20 -1.63 4.32
C PRO A 81 -7.49 -2.52 5.52
N LEU A 82 -7.07 -2.09 6.71
CA LEU A 82 -7.35 -2.82 7.95
C LEU A 82 -8.85 -2.79 8.27
N LEU A 83 -9.49 -3.96 8.23
CA LEU A 83 -10.91 -4.11 8.53
C LEU A 83 -11.22 -4.19 10.04
N ASN A 84 -10.21 -4.42 10.87
CA ASN A 84 -10.35 -4.64 12.32
C ASN A 84 -10.17 -3.36 13.15
N SER A 85 -10.67 -2.23 12.66
CA SER A 85 -10.72 -1.01 13.48
C SER A 85 -12.02 -0.96 14.27
N ASN A 86 -11.96 -0.54 15.54
CA ASN A 86 -13.11 -0.29 16.38
C ASN A 86 -14.02 0.86 15.87
N ASN A 87 -13.54 1.61 14.87
CA ASN A 87 -14.30 2.71 14.28
C ASN A 87 -14.79 2.32 12.87
N VAL A 88 -16.01 1.80 12.83
CA VAL A 88 -16.70 1.39 11.59
C VAL A 88 -16.77 2.51 10.56
N TYR A 89 -16.97 3.76 10.99
CA TYR A 89 -17.03 4.91 10.10
C TYR A 89 -15.67 5.14 9.39
N THR A 90 -14.56 5.05 10.12
CA THR A 90 -13.22 5.18 9.52
C THR A 90 -12.95 4.07 8.52
N VAL A 91 -13.29 2.82 8.86
CA VAL A 91 -13.13 1.67 7.96
C VAL A 91 -13.97 1.86 6.70
N SER A 92 -15.25 2.20 6.84
CA SER A 92 -16.16 2.44 5.71
C SER A 92 -15.65 3.55 4.78
N THR A 93 -15.17 4.66 5.36
CA THR A 93 -14.61 5.78 4.59
C THR A 93 -13.37 5.34 3.82
N LEU A 94 -12.47 4.61 4.47
CA LEU A 94 -11.23 4.14 3.85
C LEU A 94 -11.51 3.15 2.71
N LEU A 95 -12.45 2.20 2.90
CA LEU A 95 -12.86 1.26 1.87
C LEU A 95 -13.45 1.96 0.64
N ARG A 96 -14.35 2.92 0.84
CA ARG A 96 -14.93 3.71 -0.25
C ARG A 96 -13.85 4.48 -1.01
N TYR A 97 -12.93 5.11 -0.29
CA TYR A 97 -11.84 5.85 -0.92
C TYR A 97 -10.90 4.94 -1.69
N ASN A 98 -10.51 3.79 -1.12
CA ASN A 98 -9.71 2.79 -1.82
C ASN A 98 -10.38 2.32 -3.12
N THR A 99 -11.69 2.10 -3.13
CA THR A 99 -12.44 1.72 -4.34
C THR A 99 -12.31 2.79 -5.45
N LEU A 100 -12.40 4.08 -5.08
CA LEU A 100 -12.22 5.18 -6.05
C LEU A 100 -10.79 5.23 -6.58
N ILE A 101 -9.79 4.99 -5.74
CA ILE A 101 -8.37 4.94 -6.14
C ILE A 101 -8.10 3.75 -7.06
N LEU A 102 -8.65 2.55 -6.74
CA LEU A 102 -8.60 1.38 -7.61
C LEU A 102 -9.15 1.67 -9.00
N LYS A 103 -10.33 2.28 -9.04
CA LYS A 103 -10.98 2.69 -10.29
C LYS A 103 -10.11 3.66 -11.08
N ALA A 104 -9.50 4.64 -10.41
CA ALA A 104 -8.59 5.58 -11.06
C ALA A 104 -7.34 4.90 -11.64
N CYS A 105 -6.74 3.93 -10.93
CA CYS A 105 -5.62 3.14 -11.44
C CYS A 105 -6.01 2.37 -12.70
N TYR A 106 -7.16 1.70 -12.67
CA TYR A 106 -7.66 0.95 -13.83
C TYR A 106 -7.95 1.85 -15.03
N ASP A 107 -8.61 2.99 -14.80
CA ASP A 107 -8.98 3.93 -15.87
C ASP A 107 -7.76 4.56 -16.56
N GLU A 108 -6.74 4.95 -15.80
CA GLU A 108 -5.60 5.69 -16.35
C GLU A 108 -4.46 4.79 -16.81
N LEU A 109 -4.23 3.67 -16.14
CA LEU A 109 -3.08 2.80 -16.40
C LEU A 109 -3.49 1.45 -17.01
N GLY A 110 -4.79 1.13 -17.07
CA GLY A 110 -5.28 -0.17 -17.55
C GLY A 110 -4.94 -1.33 -16.63
N ILE A 111 -4.51 -1.08 -15.39
CA ILE A 111 -4.00 -2.09 -14.47
C ILE A 111 -4.93 -2.20 -13.27
N LEU A 112 -5.44 -3.41 -13.03
CA LEU A 112 -6.17 -3.71 -11.81
C LEU A 112 -5.15 -3.97 -10.69
N PRO A 113 -5.15 -3.14 -9.62
CA PRO A 113 -4.23 -3.32 -8.50
C PRO A 113 -4.41 -4.65 -7.76
N THR A 114 -3.30 -5.18 -7.25
CA THR A 114 -3.27 -6.35 -6.37
C THR A 114 -3.14 -5.89 -4.92
N PHE A 115 -3.93 -6.46 -4.03
CA PHE A 115 -3.83 -6.19 -2.60
C PHE A 115 -2.83 -7.12 -1.91
N ILE A 116 -2.08 -6.54 -0.97
CA ILE A 116 -1.27 -7.29 -0.01
C ILE A 116 -1.68 -6.90 1.41
N SER A 117 -1.90 -7.87 2.29
CA SER A 117 -2.21 -7.55 3.68
C SER A 117 -1.01 -6.93 4.39
N THR A 118 -1.26 -6.05 5.36
CA THR A 118 -0.24 -5.45 6.24
C THR A 118 0.69 -6.51 6.87
N TYR A 119 0.12 -7.66 7.24
CA TYR A 119 0.91 -8.76 7.79
C TYR A 119 1.88 -9.33 6.76
N ASN A 120 1.41 -9.64 5.56
CA ASN A 120 2.24 -10.24 4.52
C ASN A 120 3.27 -9.24 3.98
N SER A 121 2.88 -7.98 3.75
CA SER A 121 3.82 -6.96 3.28
C SER A 121 5.02 -6.84 4.21
N ARG A 122 4.79 -6.74 5.51
CA ARG A 122 5.84 -6.59 6.51
C ARG A 122 6.62 -7.88 6.76
N LYS A 123 5.93 -9.04 6.83
CA LYS A 123 6.56 -10.35 7.02
C LYS A 123 7.55 -10.68 5.90
N PHE A 124 7.16 -10.45 4.67
CA PHE A 124 7.99 -10.81 3.52
C PHE A 124 9.02 -9.72 3.16
N ALA A 125 8.72 -8.44 3.45
CA ALA A 125 9.71 -7.39 3.28
C ALA A 125 10.83 -7.50 4.32
N PHE A 126 10.46 -7.70 5.57
CA PHE A 126 11.37 -7.66 6.73
C PHE A 126 11.06 -8.80 7.69
N PRO A 127 11.52 -10.04 7.40
CA PRO A 127 11.21 -11.22 8.23
C PRO A 127 11.56 -11.07 9.71
N GLY A 128 12.58 -10.26 10.04
CA GLY A 128 12.96 -9.93 11.41
C GLY A 128 11.90 -9.19 12.24
N LEU A 129 10.86 -8.67 11.60
CA LEU A 129 9.72 -8.06 12.30
C LEU A 129 8.74 -9.09 12.88
N VAL A 130 8.89 -10.37 12.51
CA VAL A 130 8.03 -11.45 13.00
C VAL A 130 8.73 -12.22 14.08
N GLY A 131 8.16 -12.25 15.26
CA GLY A 131 8.72 -12.95 16.42
C GLY A 131 7.64 -13.46 17.36
N PRO A 132 8.02 -14.21 18.41
CA PRO A 132 7.09 -14.76 19.37
C PRO A 132 6.48 -13.65 20.26
N ASN A 133 5.19 -13.74 20.50
CA ASN A 133 4.54 -12.97 21.56
C ASN A 133 4.64 -13.70 22.91
N ALA A 134 4.07 -13.12 23.97
CA ALA A 134 4.05 -13.73 25.31
C ALA A 134 3.40 -15.14 25.37
N LYS A 135 2.65 -15.54 24.35
CA LYS A 135 2.03 -16.86 24.21
C LYS A 135 2.79 -17.78 23.25
N GLY A 136 4.01 -17.42 22.85
CA GLY A 136 4.84 -18.18 21.91
C GLY A 136 4.37 -18.17 20.46
N ARG A 137 3.37 -17.36 20.10
CA ARG A 137 2.86 -17.25 18.72
C ARG A 137 3.65 -16.20 17.94
N ASN A 138 4.07 -16.55 16.73
CA ASN A 138 4.71 -15.59 15.83
C ASN A 138 3.71 -14.51 15.36
N VAL A 139 4.02 -13.27 15.69
CA VAL A 139 3.21 -12.08 15.34
C VAL A 139 4.14 -10.96 14.85
N LEU A 140 3.60 -10.01 14.12
CA LEU A 140 4.34 -8.79 13.77
C LEU A 140 4.73 -8.04 15.04
N PHE A 141 5.99 -7.61 15.08
CA PHE A 141 6.63 -6.98 16.23
C PHE A 141 6.66 -7.84 17.50
N GLY A 142 6.53 -9.17 17.34
CA GLY A 142 6.79 -10.12 18.44
C GLY A 142 8.24 -10.02 18.87
N GLY A 143 8.48 -9.96 20.20
CA GLY A 143 9.82 -9.74 20.77
C GLY A 143 10.23 -8.26 20.88
N TYR A 144 9.51 -7.34 20.28
CA TYR A 144 9.72 -5.89 20.48
C TYR A 144 9.04 -5.37 21.76
N PRO A 145 9.54 -4.30 22.37
CA PRO A 145 8.86 -3.61 23.46
C PRO A 145 7.44 -3.19 23.08
N LYS A 146 6.51 -3.19 24.05
CA LYS A 146 5.09 -2.88 23.78
C LYS A 146 4.85 -1.46 23.29
N ASP A 147 5.69 -0.52 23.69
CA ASP A 147 5.65 0.91 23.42
C ASP A 147 6.45 1.33 22.18
N ILE A 148 6.97 0.35 21.42
CA ILE A 148 7.75 0.64 20.21
C ILE A 148 6.93 1.44 19.19
N ASP A 149 7.54 2.46 18.62
CA ASP A 149 6.99 3.14 17.44
C ASP A 149 7.15 2.26 16.19
N LYS A 150 6.08 1.54 15.87
CA LYS A 150 6.04 0.60 14.74
C LYS A 150 6.28 1.30 13.40
N LYS A 151 5.86 2.55 13.26
CA LYS A 151 6.08 3.32 12.03
C LYS A 151 7.55 3.67 11.86
N GLN A 152 8.19 4.08 12.95
CA GLN A 152 9.63 4.34 12.95
C GLN A 152 10.41 3.08 12.57
N VAL A 153 10.07 1.92 13.14
CA VAL A 153 10.75 0.65 12.81
C VAL A 153 10.60 0.28 11.34
N ILE A 154 9.42 0.46 10.72
CA ILE A 154 9.23 0.23 9.29
C ILE A 154 10.09 1.19 8.48
N TRP A 155 10.07 2.47 8.82
CA TRP A 155 10.91 3.48 8.15
C TRP A 155 12.40 3.14 8.25
N ASP A 156 12.90 2.75 9.45
CA ASP A 156 14.30 2.35 9.67
C ASP A 156 14.69 1.18 8.75
N ASN A 157 13.82 0.18 8.63
CA ASN A 157 14.07 -0.97 7.74
C ASN A 157 14.09 -0.57 6.26
N VAL A 158 13.16 0.27 5.80
CA VAL A 158 13.16 0.76 4.41
C VAL A 158 14.40 1.61 4.15
N ASN A 159 14.78 2.48 5.08
CA ASN A 159 15.97 3.32 4.97
C ASN A 159 17.27 2.47 4.90
N ALA A 160 17.31 1.35 5.61
CA ALA A 160 18.47 0.44 5.58
C ALA A 160 18.62 -0.29 4.22
N VAL A 161 17.51 -0.66 3.57
CA VAL A 161 17.55 -1.38 2.27
C VAL A 161 17.55 -0.44 1.06
N CYS A 162 17.19 0.82 1.25
CA CYS A 162 17.15 1.87 0.22
C CYS A 162 17.85 3.14 0.74
N PRO A 163 19.18 3.14 0.88
CA PRO A 163 19.91 4.23 1.57
C PRO A 163 19.89 5.58 0.84
N ASP A 164 19.67 5.59 -0.47
CA ASP A 164 19.74 6.81 -1.30
C ASP A 164 18.42 7.62 -1.32
N ILE A 165 17.48 7.29 -0.45
CA ILE A 165 16.18 7.98 -0.38
C ILE A 165 16.35 9.39 0.16
N LYS A 166 15.73 10.35 -0.55
CA LYS A 166 15.57 11.73 -0.06
C LYS A 166 14.32 11.85 0.80
N TRP A 167 14.47 11.57 2.09
CA TRP A 167 13.39 11.72 3.06
C TRP A 167 13.02 13.19 3.31
N LEU A 168 11.78 13.42 3.70
CA LEU A 168 11.24 14.74 3.98
C LEU A 168 11.43 15.09 5.45
N TYR A 169 12.04 16.24 5.71
CA TYR A 169 12.27 16.73 7.06
C TYR A 169 11.49 18.02 7.32
N GLY A 170 11.03 18.18 8.53
CA GLY A 170 10.46 19.43 9.00
C GLY A 170 11.55 20.48 9.33
N LYS A 171 11.12 21.69 9.63
CA LYS A 171 12.04 22.81 9.97
C LYS A 171 12.95 22.53 11.18
N LYS A 172 12.54 21.62 12.08
CA LYS A 172 13.29 21.21 13.29
C LYS A 172 14.10 19.92 13.09
N GLY A 173 14.25 19.42 11.85
CA GLY A 173 14.98 18.19 11.55
C GLY A 173 14.22 16.88 11.83
N ASN A 174 12.97 16.95 12.30
CA ASN A 174 12.14 15.75 12.50
C ASN A 174 11.57 15.23 11.17
N LEU A 175 11.38 13.92 11.07
CA LEU A 175 10.72 13.29 9.93
C LEU A 175 9.29 13.81 9.78
N LYS A 176 8.89 14.10 8.53
CA LYS A 176 7.49 14.39 8.23
C LYS A 176 6.67 13.11 8.18
N LYS A 177 5.38 13.22 8.48
CA LYS A 177 4.45 12.07 8.53
C LYS A 177 4.31 11.34 7.20
N GLU A 178 4.42 12.07 6.11
CA GLU A 178 4.35 11.55 4.73
C GLU A 178 5.42 10.50 4.46
N ASN A 179 6.57 10.56 5.15
CA ASN A 179 7.62 9.55 5.03
C ASN A 179 7.16 8.15 5.45
N PHE A 180 6.25 8.06 6.42
CA PHE A 180 5.74 6.77 6.86
C PHE A 180 4.81 6.13 5.82
N ASP A 181 3.96 6.94 5.16
CA ASP A 181 3.12 6.47 4.07
C ASP A 181 3.98 6.05 2.85
N MET A 182 5.07 6.78 2.58
CA MET A 182 6.07 6.42 1.57
C MET A 182 6.78 5.10 1.92
N ALA A 183 7.18 4.91 3.18
CA ALA A 183 7.83 3.68 3.63
C ALA A 183 6.88 2.48 3.59
N ASP A 184 5.60 2.64 3.96
CA ASP A 184 4.59 1.58 3.85
C ASP A 184 4.36 1.21 2.37
N ALA A 185 4.32 2.17 1.43
CA ALA A 185 4.23 1.91 -0.01
C ALA A 185 5.43 1.10 -0.54
N ALA A 186 6.66 1.43 -0.10
CA ALA A 186 7.85 0.66 -0.45
C ALA A 186 7.81 -0.76 0.13
N THR A 187 7.37 -0.89 1.40
CA THR A 187 7.20 -2.18 2.07
C THR A 187 6.23 -3.10 1.33
N CYS A 188 5.15 -2.54 0.75
CA CYS A 188 4.21 -3.31 -0.08
C CYS A 188 4.88 -3.97 -1.28
N VAL A 189 5.72 -3.23 -2.02
CA VAL A 189 6.41 -3.79 -3.19
C VAL A 189 7.45 -4.82 -2.77
N ILE A 190 8.32 -4.49 -1.82
CA ILE A 190 9.37 -5.40 -1.34
C ILE A 190 8.74 -6.70 -0.83
N GLY A 191 7.70 -6.59 0.02
CA GLY A 191 6.99 -7.73 0.57
C GLY A 191 6.29 -8.57 -0.49
N TYR A 192 5.62 -7.94 -1.46
CA TYR A 192 4.96 -8.63 -2.56
C TYR A 192 5.95 -9.42 -3.42
N VAL A 193 7.04 -8.80 -3.84
CA VAL A 193 8.05 -9.46 -4.68
C VAL A 193 8.71 -10.62 -3.95
N ASN A 194 9.07 -10.46 -2.68
CA ASN A 194 9.65 -11.53 -1.88
C ASN A 194 8.65 -12.67 -1.62
N MET A 195 7.37 -12.34 -1.41
CA MET A 195 6.31 -13.35 -1.28
C MET A 195 6.19 -14.20 -2.55
N ILE A 196 6.17 -13.58 -3.72
CA ILE A 196 6.10 -14.31 -5.00
C ILE A 196 7.34 -15.17 -5.22
N LYS A 197 8.52 -14.68 -4.90
CA LYS A 197 9.77 -15.46 -5.03
C LYS A 197 9.74 -16.72 -4.16
N LEU A 198 9.11 -16.67 -2.98
CA LEU A 198 9.07 -17.79 -2.03
C LEU A 198 7.87 -18.72 -2.24
N GLU A 199 6.70 -18.19 -2.56
CA GLU A 199 5.43 -18.94 -2.59
C GLU A 199 4.89 -19.17 -4.01
N GLY A 200 5.52 -18.56 -5.02
CA GLY A 200 5.01 -18.50 -6.40
C GLY A 200 3.92 -17.44 -6.58
N ASP A 201 3.67 -17.07 -7.83
CA ASP A 201 2.64 -16.07 -8.21
C ASP A 201 1.25 -16.72 -8.12
N LYS A 202 0.77 -16.95 -6.90
CA LYS A 202 -0.57 -17.47 -6.66
C LYS A 202 -1.56 -16.33 -6.76
N PRO A 203 -2.66 -16.46 -7.53
CA PRO A 203 -3.70 -15.47 -7.52
C PRO A 203 -4.22 -15.29 -6.09
N PRO A 204 -4.63 -14.05 -5.69
CA PRO A 204 -5.13 -13.81 -4.36
C PRO A 204 -6.26 -14.78 -4.05
N VAL A 205 -6.09 -15.58 -2.99
CA VAL A 205 -7.11 -16.55 -2.57
C VAL A 205 -8.36 -15.76 -2.20
N ASN A 206 -9.39 -15.91 -2.99
CA ASN A 206 -10.67 -15.26 -2.75
C ASN A 206 -11.29 -15.89 -1.48
N LYS A 207 -11.02 -15.30 -0.31
CA LYS A 207 -11.51 -15.77 1.01
C LYS A 207 -13.04 -15.73 1.13
N PHE A 208 -13.73 -15.23 0.10
CA PHE A 208 -15.20 -15.19 0.03
C PHE A 208 -15.86 -16.45 -0.53
N LYS A 209 -15.14 -17.56 -0.77
CA LYS A 209 -15.78 -18.87 -0.88
C LYS A 209 -16.30 -19.30 0.50
N LYS A 210 -17.30 -18.61 1.03
CA LYS A 210 -18.23 -19.23 1.98
C LYS A 210 -18.79 -20.44 1.27
N LYS A 211 -18.70 -21.62 1.92
CA LYS A 211 -19.48 -22.80 1.57
C LYS A 211 -20.93 -22.33 1.39
N SER A 212 -21.39 -22.24 0.17
CA SER A 212 -22.83 -22.21 -0.10
C SER A 212 -23.33 -23.53 0.47
N LYS A 213 -24.01 -23.52 1.61
CA LYS A 213 -24.93 -24.58 1.94
C LYS A 213 -25.97 -24.54 0.84
N ILE A 214 -25.91 -25.54 -0.03
CA ILE A 214 -27.02 -25.89 -0.92
C ILE A 214 -28.16 -26.16 0.04
N VAL A 215 -29.11 -25.24 0.12
CA VAL A 215 -30.43 -25.52 0.71
C VAL A 215 -31.12 -26.26 -0.40
N ASP A 216 -31.28 -27.59 -0.20
CA ASP A 216 -32.13 -28.41 -1.05
C ASP A 216 -33.52 -27.83 -0.97
N GLU A 217 -34.03 -27.25 -2.05
CA GLU A 217 -35.38 -26.75 -2.24
C GLU A 217 -36.38 -27.88 -2.55
N ASP A 218 -36.24 -29.05 -1.94
CA ASP A 218 -37.20 -30.14 -2.05
C ASP A 218 -37.84 -30.40 -0.69
N SER A 219 -38.66 -29.47 -0.20
CA SER A 219 -39.63 -29.74 0.90
C SER A 219 -40.66 -28.62 0.96
N ILE A 220 -41.56 -28.58 -0.03
CA ILE A 220 -42.95 -28.09 0.11
C ILE A 220 -43.88 -28.97 -0.71
#